data_24c70c6454a5e062116866deabef7526
#
_entry.id   24c70c6454a5e062116866deabef7526
#
_cell.length_a   1.000
_cell.length_b   1.000
_cell.length_c   1.000
_cell.angle_alpha   90.00
_cell.angle_beta   90.00
_cell.angle_gamma   90.00
#
_symmetry.space_group_name_H-M   'P 1'
#
loop_
_entity.id
_entity.type
_entity.pdbx_description
1 polymer ?
#
loop_
_entity_poly.entity_id
_entity_poly.type
_entity_poly.pdbx_seq_one_letter_code
_entity_poly.pdbx_strand_id
1 'polypeptide(L)'
;MLAVDLGFRRIGIAVGETEFSVATPRPSLAAVGKLTSDAEQVFQSYRKEQAQALVLGVPGYDDDRMEKVCRQFGAILEGRGLTVHYVDESFTSLAAEVNLMASGLTAAGRKRKRDGEAACQILQRFFFEAQNP
;
A
#
# COMPACT_ATOMS: atom_id res chain seq x y z
N MET A 1 11.23 3.81 1.56
CA MET A 1 10.33 2.66 1.65
C MET A 1 9.16 2.82 0.70
N LEU A 2 8.63 1.73 0.22
CA LEU A 2 7.47 1.71 -0.66
C LEU A 2 6.31 1.01 0.06
N ALA A 3 5.17 1.67 0.17
CA ALA A 3 3.97 1.08 0.75
C ALA A 3 3.01 0.67 -0.35
N VAL A 4 2.33 -0.44 -0.14
CA VAL A 4 1.41 -1.04 -1.12
C VAL A 4 0.08 -1.34 -0.45
N ASP A 5 -0.98 -0.86 -1.07
CA ASP A 5 -2.36 -1.22 -0.74
C ASP A 5 -2.91 -2.06 -1.89
N LEU A 6 -2.96 -3.36 -1.68
CA LEU A 6 -3.34 -4.31 -2.73
C LEU A 6 -4.86 -4.39 -2.88
N GLY A 7 -5.35 -3.99 -4.05
CA GLY A 7 -6.77 -4.09 -4.38
C GLY A 7 -7.01 -4.98 -5.59
N PHE A 8 -8.26 -5.32 -5.86
CA PHE A 8 -8.60 -6.19 -6.97
C PHE A 8 -8.46 -5.50 -8.33
N ARG A 9 -8.64 -4.20 -8.38
CA ARG A 9 -8.59 -3.42 -9.62
C ARG A 9 -7.42 -2.48 -9.68
N ARG A 10 -6.98 -1.99 -8.53
CA ARG A 10 -5.88 -1.03 -8.42
C ARG A 10 -5.01 -1.37 -7.25
N ILE A 11 -3.74 -1.03 -7.41
CA ILE A 11 -2.74 -1.20 -6.36
C ILE A 11 -2.28 0.21 -5.98
N GLY A 12 -2.59 0.61 -4.76
CA GLY A 12 -2.18 1.91 -4.24
C GLY A 12 -0.72 1.88 -3.87
N ILE A 13 -0.01 2.96 -4.19
CA ILE A 13 1.43 3.08 -3.96
C ILE A 13 1.72 4.38 -3.23
N ALA A 14 2.58 4.31 -2.24
CA ALA A 14 3.13 5.49 -1.57
C ALA A 14 4.60 5.26 -1.28
N VAL A 15 5.35 6.35 -1.19
CA VAL A 15 6.77 6.29 -0.87
C VAL A 15 7.07 7.21 0.30
N GLY A 16 8.14 6.91 1.02
CA GLY A 16 8.56 7.75 2.13
C GLY A 16 9.82 7.21 2.76
N GLU A 17 10.39 8.00 3.64
CA GLU A 17 11.62 7.64 4.37
C GLU A 17 11.35 7.68 5.87
N THR A 18 11.86 6.68 6.57
CA THR A 18 11.72 6.58 8.02
C THR A 18 12.24 7.82 8.73
N GLU A 19 13.34 8.38 8.21
CA GLU A 19 13.98 9.56 8.80
C GLU A 19 13.03 10.74 8.90
N PHE A 20 12.22 10.96 7.88
CA PHE A 20 11.32 12.12 7.85
C PHE A 20 9.89 11.77 8.25
N SER A 21 9.54 10.51 8.33
CA SER A 21 8.19 10.01 8.65
C SER A 21 7.10 10.65 7.78
N VAL A 22 7.43 10.94 6.53
CA VAL A 22 6.51 11.53 5.57
C VAL A 22 6.22 10.53 4.46
N ALA A 23 4.94 10.32 4.18
CA ALA A 23 4.50 9.45 3.10
C ALA A 23 3.91 10.29 1.97
N THR A 24 4.31 10.00 0.75
CA THR A 24 3.85 10.71 -0.45
C THR A 24 3.17 9.72 -1.38
N PRO A 25 1.93 9.98 -1.82
CA PRO A 25 1.25 9.07 -2.73
C PRO A 25 1.89 9.10 -4.12
N ARG A 26 1.83 7.94 -4.78
CA ARG A 26 2.22 7.80 -6.18
C ARG A 26 0.99 7.35 -6.98
N PRO A 27 1.02 7.49 -8.31
CA PRO A 27 -0.07 6.98 -9.13
C PRO A 27 -0.29 5.49 -8.89
N SER A 28 -1.55 5.08 -8.75
CA SER A 28 -1.86 3.68 -8.53
C SER A 28 -1.61 2.87 -9.79
N LEU A 29 -1.33 1.58 -9.61
CA LEU A 29 -1.14 0.64 -10.70
C LEU A 29 -2.46 -0.08 -10.99
N ALA A 30 -2.69 -0.42 -12.26
CA ALA A 30 -3.85 -1.22 -12.62
C ALA A 30 -3.54 -2.70 -12.31
N ALA A 31 -4.35 -3.30 -11.43
CA ALA A 31 -4.22 -4.71 -11.13
C ALA A 31 -4.84 -5.53 -12.26
N VAL A 32 -4.16 -6.61 -12.66
CA VAL A 32 -4.64 -7.49 -13.72
C VAL A 32 -5.28 -8.76 -13.17
N GLY A 33 -5.31 -8.91 -11.84
CA GLY A 33 -5.95 -10.06 -11.20
C GLY A 33 -5.09 -11.32 -11.15
N LYS A 34 -3.82 -11.21 -11.51
CA LYS A 34 -2.86 -12.32 -11.44
C LYS A 34 -1.72 -11.90 -10.55
N LEU A 35 -1.55 -12.60 -9.42
CA LEU A 35 -0.61 -12.19 -8.37
C LEU A 35 0.82 -12.03 -8.88
N THR A 36 1.29 -12.96 -9.73
CA THR A 36 2.66 -12.87 -10.24
C THR A 36 2.87 -11.64 -11.12
N SER A 37 1.87 -11.31 -11.96
CA SER A 37 1.94 -10.13 -12.83
C SER A 37 1.83 -8.85 -12.02
N ASP A 38 0.94 -8.81 -11.04
CA ASP A 38 0.78 -7.64 -10.18
C ASP A 38 2.00 -7.43 -9.30
N ALA A 39 2.60 -8.52 -8.81
CA ALA A 39 3.85 -8.44 -8.05
C ALA A 39 5.00 -7.91 -8.92
N GLU A 40 5.05 -8.29 -10.19
CA GLU A 40 6.07 -7.75 -11.10
C GLU A 40 5.93 -6.24 -11.28
N GLN A 41 4.69 -5.74 -11.42
CA GLN A 41 4.46 -4.29 -11.50
C GLN A 41 4.96 -3.58 -10.24
N VAL A 42 4.66 -4.13 -9.07
CA VAL A 42 5.11 -3.55 -7.80
C VAL A 42 6.64 -3.62 -7.69
N PHE A 43 7.23 -4.73 -8.12
CA PHE A 43 8.69 -4.87 -8.13
C PHE A 43 9.35 -3.79 -8.99
N GLN A 44 8.77 -3.48 -10.16
CA GLN A 44 9.30 -2.43 -11.03
C GLN A 44 9.18 -1.06 -10.37
N SER A 45 8.06 -0.79 -9.70
CA SER A 45 7.90 0.46 -8.94
C SER A 45 8.92 0.56 -7.81
N TYR A 46 9.15 -0.54 -7.10
CA TYR A 46 10.14 -0.63 -6.04
C TYR A 46 11.53 -0.26 -6.56
N ARG A 47 11.90 -0.78 -7.71
CA ARG A 47 13.20 -0.47 -8.32
C ARG A 47 13.28 0.98 -8.78
N LYS A 48 12.22 1.46 -9.42
CA LYS A 48 12.15 2.83 -9.93
C LYS A 48 12.31 3.85 -8.81
N GLU A 49 11.66 3.60 -7.68
CA GLU A 49 11.72 4.49 -6.52
C GLU A 49 12.98 4.24 -5.66
N GLN A 50 13.80 3.27 -6.02
CA GLN A 50 15.02 2.93 -5.29
C GLN A 50 14.73 2.62 -3.82
N ALA A 51 13.62 1.94 -3.56
CA ALA A 51 13.21 1.60 -2.22
C ALA A 51 14.10 0.50 -1.65
N GLN A 52 14.24 0.47 -0.32
CA GLN A 52 15.04 -0.52 0.39
C GLN A 52 14.19 -1.54 1.12
N ALA A 53 12.90 -1.25 1.31
CA ALA A 53 11.96 -2.15 1.94
C ALA A 53 10.56 -1.83 1.45
N LEU A 54 9.68 -2.81 1.57
CA LEU A 54 8.29 -2.68 1.16
C LEU A 54 7.39 -2.88 2.37
N VAL A 55 6.36 -2.06 2.48
CA VAL A 55 5.35 -2.18 3.53
C VAL A 55 4.03 -2.55 2.85
N LEU A 56 3.50 -3.72 3.19
CA LEU A 56 2.27 -4.22 2.60
C LEU A 56 1.16 -4.14 3.63
N GLY A 57 0.08 -3.44 3.28
CA GLY A 57 -1.11 -3.40 4.10
C GLY A 57 -1.84 -4.73 4.04
N VAL A 58 -2.27 -5.21 5.20
CA VAL A 58 -3.02 -6.46 5.31
C VAL A 58 -4.38 -6.11 5.89
N PRO A 59 -5.49 -6.57 5.29
CA PRO A 59 -6.81 -6.25 5.83
C PRO A 59 -6.97 -6.85 7.23
N GLY A 60 -7.82 -6.20 8.02
CA GLY A 60 -8.07 -6.63 9.36
C GLY A 60 -8.82 -7.96 9.42
N TYR A 61 -9.17 -8.36 10.61
CA TYR A 61 -9.67 -9.68 10.97
C TYR A 61 -11.00 -10.08 10.32
N ASP A 62 -11.59 -9.23 9.51
CA ASP A 62 -12.87 -9.55 8.86
C ASP A 62 -12.73 -10.13 7.45
N ASP A 63 -11.52 -10.26 6.93
CA ASP A 63 -11.32 -10.74 5.57
C ASP A 63 -10.11 -11.69 5.48
N ASP A 64 -10.35 -12.93 5.90
CA ASP A 64 -9.32 -13.98 5.87
C ASP A 64 -8.83 -14.28 4.45
N ARG A 65 -9.74 -14.19 3.46
CA ARG A 65 -9.39 -14.46 2.07
C ARG A 65 -8.39 -13.44 1.56
N MET A 66 -8.66 -12.17 1.79
CA MET A 66 -7.78 -11.10 1.33
C MET A 66 -6.47 -11.10 2.09
N GLU A 67 -6.50 -11.46 3.38
CA GLU A 67 -5.27 -11.61 4.14
C GLU A 67 -4.35 -12.65 3.52
N LYS A 68 -4.90 -13.81 3.12
CA LYS A 68 -4.11 -14.85 2.47
C LYS A 68 -3.53 -14.37 1.15
N VAL A 69 -4.33 -13.65 0.35
CA VAL A 69 -3.86 -13.07 -0.92
C VAL A 69 -2.70 -12.12 -0.67
N CYS A 70 -2.83 -11.24 0.31
CA CYS A 70 -1.76 -10.30 0.65
C CYS A 70 -0.49 -11.02 1.09
N ARG A 71 -0.61 -12.06 1.89
CA ARG A 71 0.57 -12.80 2.34
C ARG A 71 1.23 -13.58 1.21
N GLN A 72 0.43 -14.13 0.29
CA GLN A 72 0.97 -14.78 -0.91
C GLN A 72 1.69 -13.76 -1.80
N PHE A 73 1.11 -12.58 -1.97
CA PHE A 73 1.71 -11.50 -2.72
C PHE A 73 3.05 -11.08 -2.10
N GLY A 74 3.08 -10.90 -0.79
CA GLY A 74 4.31 -10.57 -0.07
C GLY A 74 5.37 -11.66 -0.22
N ALA A 75 4.96 -12.93 -0.16
CA ALA A 75 5.89 -14.05 -0.33
C ALA A 75 6.54 -14.07 -1.71
N ILE A 76 5.79 -13.73 -2.76
CA ILE A 76 6.34 -13.61 -4.11
C ILE A 76 7.43 -12.53 -4.15
N LEU A 77 7.18 -11.39 -3.53
CA LEU A 77 8.15 -10.30 -3.48
C LEU A 77 9.37 -10.65 -2.62
N GLU A 78 9.16 -11.34 -1.50
CA GLU A 78 10.25 -11.82 -0.67
C GLU A 78 11.14 -12.79 -1.45
N GLY A 79 10.52 -13.63 -2.30
CA GLY A 79 11.26 -14.52 -3.19
C GLY A 79 12.10 -13.79 -4.23
N ARG A 80 11.78 -12.53 -4.50
CA ARG A 80 12.58 -11.66 -5.37
C ARG A 80 13.67 -10.90 -4.61
N GLY A 81 13.82 -11.16 -3.32
CA GLY A 81 14.85 -10.54 -2.50
C GLY A 81 14.42 -9.28 -1.77
N LEU A 82 13.14 -8.93 -1.79
CA LEU A 82 12.66 -7.76 -1.08
C LEU A 82 12.43 -8.07 0.40
N THR A 83 12.67 -7.07 1.25
CA THR A 83 12.25 -7.11 2.63
C THR A 83 10.82 -6.58 2.70
N VAL A 84 9.89 -7.39 3.18
CA VAL A 84 8.48 -7.04 3.24
C VAL A 84 8.04 -6.95 4.70
N HIS A 85 7.48 -5.81 5.08
CA HIS A 85 6.84 -5.61 6.38
C HIS A 85 5.33 -5.60 6.18
N TYR A 86 4.58 -6.11 7.15
CA TYR A 86 3.13 -6.18 7.08
C TYR A 86 2.53 -5.24 8.12
N VAL A 87 1.50 -4.50 7.72
CA VAL A 87 0.79 -3.57 8.60
C VAL A 87 -0.70 -3.84 8.47
N ASP A 88 -1.40 -3.92 9.60
CA ASP A 88 -2.86 -4.02 9.60
C ASP A 88 -3.45 -2.70 9.11
N GLU A 89 -4.20 -2.76 8.00
CA GLU A 89 -4.78 -1.57 7.37
C GLU A 89 -6.24 -1.33 7.76
N SER A 90 -6.74 -2.01 8.80
CA SER A 90 -8.12 -1.82 9.25
C SER A 90 -8.43 -0.34 9.43
N PHE A 91 -9.52 0.11 8.80
CA PHE A 91 -10.04 1.48 8.86
C PHE A 91 -9.22 2.54 8.10
N THR A 92 -8.04 2.22 7.52
CA THR A 92 -7.27 3.22 6.78
C THR A 92 -8.02 3.72 5.55
N SER A 93 -8.63 2.81 4.79
CA SER A 93 -9.38 3.19 3.59
C SER A 93 -10.58 4.08 3.91
N LEU A 94 -11.28 3.79 5.02
CA LEU A 94 -12.40 4.61 5.47
C LEU A 94 -11.94 6.02 5.84
N ALA A 95 -10.86 6.12 6.60
CA ALA A 95 -10.30 7.41 6.99
C ALA A 95 -9.87 8.22 5.78
N ALA A 96 -9.21 7.57 4.81
CA ALA A 96 -8.78 8.22 3.58
C ALA A 96 -9.99 8.74 2.78
N GLU A 97 -11.06 7.95 2.69
CA GLU A 97 -12.26 8.36 1.97
C GLU A 97 -12.91 9.59 2.60
N VAL A 98 -13.01 9.63 3.92
CA VAL A 98 -13.55 10.79 4.64
C VAL A 98 -12.73 12.04 4.33
N ASN A 99 -11.42 11.94 4.38
CA ASN A 99 -10.53 13.05 4.09
C ASN A 99 -10.69 13.55 2.65
N LEU A 100 -10.82 12.64 1.69
CA LEU A 100 -10.96 13.01 0.28
C LEU A 100 -12.33 13.62 -0.02
N MET A 101 -13.37 13.16 0.63
CA MET A 101 -14.70 13.78 0.50
C MET A 101 -14.68 15.24 0.96
N ALA A 102 -13.96 15.52 2.02
CA ALA A 102 -13.82 16.88 2.53
C ALA A 102 -13.02 17.77 1.57
N SER A 103 -12.21 17.21 0.68
CA SER A 103 -11.40 17.95 -0.28
C SER A 103 -12.19 18.40 -1.52
N GLY A 104 -13.40 17.92 -1.72
CA GLY A 104 -14.26 18.30 -2.85
C GLY A 104 -13.90 17.67 -4.19
N LEU A 105 -13.12 16.60 -4.21
CA LEU A 105 -12.76 15.91 -5.45
C LEU A 105 -13.95 15.17 -6.06
N THR A 106 -13.88 14.94 -7.39
CA THR A 106 -14.88 14.12 -8.07
C THR A 106 -14.83 12.67 -7.57
N ALA A 107 -15.90 11.89 -7.82
CA ALA A 107 -15.95 10.50 -7.38
C ALA A 107 -14.77 9.69 -7.94
N ALA A 108 -14.47 9.84 -9.25
CA ALA A 108 -13.34 9.13 -9.86
C ALA A 108 -12.00 9.62 -9.33
N GLY A 109 -11.87 10.94 -9.15
CA GLY A 109 -10.65 11.53 -8.57
C GLY A 109 -10.44 11.11 -7.13
N ARG A 110 -11.52 11.07 -6.33
CA ARG A 110 -11.45 10.58 -4.96
C ARG A 110 -11.01 9.13 -4.90
N LYS A 111 -11.52 8.28 -5.80
CA LYS A 111 -11.18 6.87 -5.80
C LYS A 111 -9.69 6.64 -6.06
N ARG A 112 -9.14 7.32 -7.07
CA ARG A 112 -7.72 7.19 -7.39
C ARG A 112 -6.82 7.69 -6.27
N LYS A 113 -7.18 8.86 -5.72
CA LYS A 113 -6.40 9.45 -4.64
C LYS A 113 -6.56 8.67 -3.34
N ARG A 114 -7.74 8.06 -3.12
CA ARG A 114 -7.98 7.22 -1.96
C ARG A 114 -7.04 6.01 -1.94
N ASP A 115 -6.78 5.37 -3.11
CA ASP A 115 -5.87 4.24 -3.17
C ASP A 115 -4.45 4.67 -2.77
N GLY A 116 -3.99 5.82 -3.26
CA GLY A 116 -2.70 6.38 -2.87
C GLY A 116 -2.69 6.86 -1.43
N GLU A 117 -3.79 7.44 -0.97
CA GLU A 117 -3.91 7.92 0.40
C GLU A 117 -3.94 6.75 1.40
N ALA A 118 -4.61 5.66 1.05
CA ALA A 118 -4.59 4.46 1.88
C ALA A 118 -3.17 3.91 2.02
N ALA A 119 -2.42 3.87 0.92
CA ALA A 119 -1.02 3.45 0.97
C ALA A 119 -0.17 4.40 1.83
N CYS A 120 -0.43 5.71 1.77
CA CYS A 120 0.23 6.68 2.65
C CYS A 120 -0.07 6.38 4.12
N GLN A 121 -1.31 6.07 4.44
CA GLN A 121 -1.69 5.77 5.82
C GLN A 121 -1.05 4.48 6.32
N ILE A 122 -0.93 3.48 5.45
CA ILE A 122 -0.21 2.25 5.76
C ILE A 122 1.24 2.59 6.13
N LEU A 123 1.90 3.41 5.32
CA LEU A 123 3.28 3.79 5.55
C LEU A 123 3.45 4.63 6.82
N GLN A 124 2.55 5.57 7.05
CA GLN A 124 2.58 6.39 8.26
C GLN A 124 2.38 5.54 9.50
N ARG A 125 1.48 4.55 9.44
CA ARG A 125 1.28 3.63 10.54
C ARG A 125 2.54 2.82 10.81
N PHE A 126 3.20 2.36 9.76
CA PHE A 126 4.48 1.65 9.90
C PHE A 126 5.51 2.52 10.61
N PHE A 127 5.64 3.79 10.19
CA PHE A 127 6.58 4.71 10.84
C PHE A 127 6.24 4.92 12.31
N PHE A 128 4.96 5.08 12.62
CA PHE A 128 4.51 5.26 13.99
C PHE A 128 4.85 4.02 14.85
N GLU A 129 4.56 2.83 14.36
CA GLU A 129 4.82 1.59 15.07
C GLU A 129 6.32 1.36 15.26
N ALA A 130 7.14 1.75 14.29
CA ALA A 130 8.58 1.64 14.39
C ALA A 130 9.18 2.56 15.46
N GLN A 131 8.55 3.73 15.67
CA GLN A 131 9.00 4.70 16.69
C GLN A 131 8.40 4.41 18.08
N ASN A 132 7.32 3.65 18.13
CA ASN A 132 6.61 3.34 19.38
C ASN A 132 6.39 1.82 19.46
N PRO A 133 7.49 1.04 19.62
CA PRO A 133 7.42 -0.41 19.66
C PRO A 133 6.75 -0.96 20.91
#